data_9ee4f45ecac59e539b0a68159922bc68
#
_entry.id   9ee4f45ecac59e539b0a68159922bc68
#
_cell.length_a   1.000
_cell.length_b   1.000
_cell.length_c   1.000
_cell.angle_alpha   90.00
_cell.angle_beta   90.00
_cell.angle_gamma   90.00
#
_symmetry.space_group_name_H-M   'P 1'
#
loop_
_entity.id
_entity.type
_entity.pdbx_description
1 polymer ?
#
loop_
_entity_poly.entity_id
_entity_poly.type
_entity_poly.pdbx_seq_one_letter_code
_entity_poly.pdbx_strand_id
1 'polypeptide(L)'
;MAVPTTRDTFKQYCLRKLGAPVIEINVDDDQIEDRIDEALRYYWDYHFDGSQMIYYKHQVTSTDRTNKYITLPENIIGAVSIFSIADPSVRADDLFNIRYQIALNDLYSLTSVSMIPYYMTMEHLSLINEMLVGKQPIRYNRHQNKLYVDMDWNAIQLNEYILVQAYEV
;
A
#
# COMPACT_ATOMS: atom_id res chain seq x y z
N MET A 1 5.70 16.98 -29.46
CA MET A 1 4.81 17.54 -28.42
C MET A 1 5.46 17.30 -27.08
N ALA A 2 5.65 18.33 -26.25
CA ALA A 2 6.17 18.11 -24.91
C ALA A 2 5.10 17.42 -24.06
N VAL A 3 5.46 16.32 -23.42
CA VAL A 3 4.58 15.63 -22.46
C VAL A 3 4.44 16.54 -21.24
N PRO A 4 3.23 16.81 -20.74
CA PRO A 4 3.05 17.64 -19.56
C PRO A 4 3.69 16.95 -18.35
N THR A 5 4.53 17.68 -17.62
CA THR A 5 5.26 17.16 -16.45
C THR A 5 4.78 17.76 -15.14
N THR A 6 4.02 18.84 -15.19
CA THR A 6 3.44 19.52 -14.03
C THR A 6 1.93 19.68 -14.24
N ARG A 7 1.21 19.92 -13.13
CA ARG A 7 -0.23 20.15 -13.18
C ARG A 7 -0.59 21.34 -14.07
N ASP A 8 0.16 22.44 -13.99
CA ASP A 8 -0.05 23.62 -14.83
C ASP A 8 0.19 23.33 -16.32
N THR A 9 1.22 22.58 -16.66
CA THR A 9 1.47 22.20 -18.05
C THR A 9 0.40 21.25 -18.59
N PHE A 10 -0.16 20.41 -17.73
CA PHE A 10 -1.28 19.53 -18.06
C PHE A 10 -2.57 20.34 -18.31
N LYS A 11 -2.87 21.30 -17.44
CA LYS A 11 -3.98 22.25 -17.61
C LYS A 11 -3.89 22.99 -18.95
N GLN A 12 -2.72 23.56 -19.26
CA GLN A 12 -2.44 24.21 -20.53
C GLN A 12 -2.59 23.26 -21.73
N TYR A 13 -2.22 22.00 -21.56
CA TYR A 13 -2.41 20.99 -22.59
C TYR A 13 -3.89 20.72 -22.84
N CYS A 14 -4.71 20.58 -21.78
CA CYS A 14 -6.15 20.38 -21.88
C CYS A 14 -6.83 21.56 -22.59
N LEU A 15 -6.50 22.79 -22.21
CA LEU A 15 -7.03 24.00 -22.84
C LEU A 15 -6.68 24.08 -24.33
N ARG A 16 -5.43 23.75 -24.70
CA ARG A 16 -5.05 23.68 -26.13
C ARG A 16 -5.82 22.61 -26.91
N LYS A 17 -6.14 21.49 -26.26
CA LYS A 17 -6.99 20.45 -26.87
C LYS A 17 -8.42 20.94 -27.13
N LEU A 18 -8.93 21.85 -26.30
CA LEU A 18 -10.23 22.49 -26.49
C LEU A 18 -10.21 23.62 -27.50
N GLY A 19 -9.01 24.04 -27.96
CA GLY A 19 -8.87 25.05 -29.01
C GLY A 19 -8.26 26.38 -28.58
N ALA A 20 -7.82 26.52 -27.35
CA ALA A 20 -7.10 27.72 -26.91
C ALA A 20 -5.76 27.87 -27.67
N PRO A 21 -5.30 29.08 -27.98
CA PRO A 21 -5.90 30.41 -27.74
C PRO A 21 -6.84 30.89 -28.86
N VAL A 22 -7.07 30.07 -29.89
CA VAL A 22 -7.89 30.46 -31.05
C VAL A 22 -9.37 30.61 -30.66
N ILE A 23 -9.84 29.70 -29.80
CA ILE A 23 -11.17 29.79 -29.19
C ILE A 23 -10.99 30.32 -27.78
N GLU A 24 -11.70 31.38 -27.45
CA GLU A 24 -11.78 31.91 -26.10
C GLU A 24 -12.60 30.95 -25.24
N ILE A 25 -11.92 30.33 -24.25
CA ILE A 25 -12.55 29.37 -23.34
C ILE A 25 -12.82 30.15 -22.04
N ASN A 26 -14.07 30.48 -21.82
CA ASN A 26 -14.51 31.24 -20.65
C ASN A 26 -14.84 30.27 -19.50
N VAL A 27 -13.78 29.74 -18.88
CA VAL A 27 -13.86 28.82 -17.72
C VAL A 27 -12.86 29.32 -16.67
N ASP A 28 -13.31 29.37 -15.44
CA ASP A 28 -12.47 29.74 -14.32
C ASP A 28 -11.41 28.66 -14.00
N ASP A 29 -10.27 29.10 -13.48
CA ASP A 29 -9.16 28.22 -13.16
C ASP A 29 -9.54 27.13 -12.16
N ASP A 30 -10.33 27.46 -11.15
CA ASP A 30 -10.81 26.52 -10.14
C ASP A 30 -11.72 25.44 -10.75
N GLN A 31 -12.54 25.78 -11.75
CA GLN A 31 -13.37 24.81 -12.45
C GLN A 31 -12.56 23.81 -13.27
N ILE A 32 -11.42 24.25 -13.81
CA ILE A 32 -10.51 23.38 -14.55
C ILE A 32 -9.82 22.41 -13.57
N GLU A 33 -9.38 22.90 -12.42
CA GLU A 33 -8.75 22.09 -11.37
C GLU A 33 -9.71 21.02 -10.85
N ASP A 34 -10.96 21.38 -10.58
CA ASP A 34 -12.01 20.45 -10.15
C ASP A 34 -12.22 19.32 -11.18
N ARG A 35 -12.23 19.66 -12.47
CA ARG A 35 -12.38 18.64 -13.54
C ARG A 35 -11.17 17.74 -13.66
N ILE A 36 -9.98 18.27 -13.45
CA ILE A 36 -8.75 17.48 -13.42
C ILE A 36 -8.79 16.51 -12.24
N ASP A 37 -9.15 16.96 -11.05
CA ASP A 37 -9.25 16.11 -9.87
C ASP A 37 -10.29 15.01 -10.02
N GLU A 38 -11.44 15.33 -10.59
CA GLU A 38 -12.48 14.34 -10.89
C GLU A 38 -12.00 13.29 -11.91
N ALA A 39 -11.30 13.72 -12.96
CA ALA A 39 -10.76 12.84 -13.97
C ALA A 39 -9.65 11.92 -13.39
N LEU A 40 -8.79 12.47 -12.52
CA LEU A 40 -7.75 11.68 -11.83
C LEU A 40 -8.37 10.66 -10.88
N ARG A 41 -9.39 11.03 -10.10
CA ARG A 41 -10.11 10.07 -9.24
C ARG A 41 -10.72 8.93 -10.05
N TYR A 42 -11.35 9.27 -11.17
CA TYR A 42 -11.90 8.26 -12.08
C TYR A 42 -10.78 7.32 -12.60
N TYR A 43 -9.64 7.89 -13.00
CA TYR A 43 -8.49 7.11 -13.46
C TYR A 43 -7.99 6.15 -12.37
N TRP A 44 -7.82 6.61 -11.15
CA TRP A 44 -7.35 5.80 -10.02
C TRP A 44 -8.31 4.67 -9.64
N ASP A 45 -9.62 4.92 -9.76
CA ASP A 45 -10.63 3.94 -9.37
C ASP A 45 -10.86 2.85 -10.45
N TYR A 46 -10.63 3.16 -11.72
CA TYR A 46 -11.02 2.27 -12.83
C TYR A 46 -9.87 1.75 -13.69
N HIS A 47 -8.69 2.33 -13.62
CA HIS A 47 -7.56 1.88 -14.41
C HIS A 47 -6.57 1.04 -13.63
N PHE A 48 -6.09 -0.04 -14.24
CA PHE A 48 -5.11 -0.95 -13.62
C PHE A 48 -3.82 -0.21 -13.21
N ASP A 49 -3.35 0.73 -14.04
CA ASP A 49 -2.14 1.53 -13.76
C ASP A 49 -2.44 2.77 -12.90
N GLY A 50 -3.67 2.94 -12.43
CA GLY A 50 -4.09 4.07 -11.59
C GLY A 50 -3.64 3.99 -10.15
N SER A 51 -3.21 2.82 -9.70
CA SER A 51 -2.70 2.60 -8.35
C SER A 51 -1.55 1.60 -8.35
N GLN A 52 -0.65 1.75 -7.41
CA GLN A 52 0.46 0.81 -7.22
C GLN A 52 0.45 0.23 -5.81
N MET A 53 0.89 -1.02 -5.71
CA MET A 53 1.07 -1.67 -4.42
C MET A 53 2.37 -1.22 -3.78
N ILE A 54 2.28 -0.73 -2.55
CA ILE A 54 3.41 -0.29 -1.75
C ILE A 54 3.44 -0.98 -0.39
N TYR A 55 4.61 -0.93 0.23
CA TYR A 55 4.80 -1.31 1.63
C TYR A 55 5.03 -0.05 2.45
N TYR A 56 3.96 0.44 3.07
CA TYR A 56 4.01 1.63 3.90
C TYR A 56 4.58 1.31 5.27
N LYS A 57 5.65 2.00 5.64
CA LYS A 57 6.32 1.87 6.93
C LYS A 57 5.82 2.95 7.87
N HIS A 58 5.11 2.54 8.92
CA HIS A 58 4.60 3.43 9.96
C HIS A 58 5.36 3.24 11.27
N GLN A 59 5.75 4.33 11.92
CA GLN A 59 6.33 4.30 13.26
C GLN A 59 5.21 4.49 14.30
N VAL A 60 5.09 3.53 15.21
CA VAL A 60 4.05 3.55 16.25
C VAL A 60 4.30 4.67 17.24
N THR A 61 3.30 5.53 17.39
CA THR A 61 3.31 6.65 18.32
C THR A 61 2.45 6.38 19.58
N SER A 62 2.62 7.19 20.60
CA SER A 62 1.79 7.12 21.80
C SER A 62 0.31 7.42 21.51
N THR A 63 0.05 8.26 20.51
CA THR A 63 -1.31 8.59 20.04
C THR A 63 -1.98 7.42 19.38
N ASP A 64 -1.24 6.64 18.59
CA ASP A 64 -1.77 5.43 17.93
C ASP A 64 -2.17 4.37 18.96
N ARG A 65 -1.35 4.19 20.03
CA ARG A 65 -1.69 3.29 21.14
C ARG A 65 -2.97 3.70 21.87
N THR A 66 -3.12 5.01 22.12
CA THR A 66 -4.30 5.54 22.84
C THR A 66 -5.55 5.43 21.98
N ASN A 67 -5.44 5.75 20.71
CA ASN A 67 -6.56 5.79 19.77
C ASN A 67 -6.91 4.41 19.17
N LYS A 68 -5.98 3.44 19.21
CA LYS A 68 -6.10 2.10 18.63
C LYS A 68 -6.32 2.09 17.12
N TYR A 69 -5.81 3.10 16.42
CA TYR A 69 -5.78 3.17 14.97
C TYR A 69 -4.54 3.93 14.50
N ILE A 70 -4.15 3.67 13.26
CA ILE A 70 -3.06 4.34 12.54
C ILE A 70 -3.69 5.28 11.52
N THR A 71 -3.21 6.53 11.47
CA THR A 71 -3.59 7.46 10.41
C THR A 71 -2.66 7.25 9.22
N LEU A 72 -3.23 6.92 8.07
CA LEU A 72 -2.51 6.77 6.82
C LEU A 72 -2.54 8.06 6.02
N PRO A 73 -1.54 8.33 5.15
CA PRO A 73 -1.55 9.47 4.25
C PRO A 73 -2.69 9.38 3.22
N GLU A 74 -3.09 10.53 2.68
CA GLU A 74 -4.25 10.65 1.78
C GLU A 74 -4.07 9.95 0.43
N ASN A 75 -2.82 9.75 0.01
CA ASN A 75 -2.47 9.02 -1.21
C ASN A 75 -2.72 7.51 -1.12
N ILE A 76 -3.01 6.98 0.07
CA ILE A 76 -3.34 5.56 0.26
C ILE A 76 -4.84 5.35 0.08
N ILE A 77 -5.20 4.58 -0.94
CA ILE A 77 -6.60 4.25 -1.26
C ILE A 77 -7.10 2.98 -0.59
N GLY A 78 -6.20 2.07 -0.22
CA GLY A 78 -6.57 0.81 0.40
C GLY A 78 -5.44 0.16 1.16
N ALA A 79 -5.74 -0.51 2.27
CA ALA A 79 -4.82 -1.36 3.02
C ALA A 79 -5.24 -2.82 2.88
N VAL A 80 -4.30 -3.70 2.58
CA VAL A 80 -4.55 -5.12 2.29
C VAL A 80 -4.19 -6.00 3.47
N SER A 81 -2.99 -5.83 4.00
CA SER A 81 -2.48 -6.64 5.10
C SER A 81 -1.46 -5.87 5.93
N ILE A 82 -1.26 -6.35 7.14
CA ILE A 82 -0.17 -5.90 8.01
C ILE A 82 0.80 -7.06 8.18
N PHE A 83 2.08 -6.74 8.05
CA PHE A 83 3.11 -7.69 8.41
C PHE A 83 3.28 -7.67 9.94
N SER A 84 3.23 -8.86 10.53
CA SER A 84 3.46 -9.01 11.96
C SER A 84 4.80 -8.37 12.33
N ILE A 85 4.76 -7.54 13.36
CA ILE A 85 5.96 -6.96 13.94
C ILE A 85 6.77 -8.13 14.49
N ALA A 86 7.99 -8.25 14.03
CA ALA A 86 8.92 -9.16 14.66
C ALA A 86 9.20 -8.67 16.09
N ASP A 87 9.15 -9.57 17.06
CA ASP A 87 9.52 -9.28 18.42
C ASP A 87 10.93 -8.64 18.42
N PRO A 88 11.13 -7.47 19.02
CA PRO A 88 12.44 -6.81 19.05
C PRO A 88 13.55 -7.65 19.68
N SER A 89 13.21 -8.66 20.47
CA SER A 89 14.17 -9.65 20.98
C SER A 89 14.73 -10.60 19.90
N VAL A 90 14.09 -10.66 18.73
CA VAL A 90 14.46 -11.55 17.60
C VAL A 90 15.15 -10.78 16.45
N ARG A 91 15.42 -9.50 16.63
CA ARG A 91 15.94 -8.59 15.58
C ARG A 91 17.25 -9.00 14.92
N ALA A 92 18.10 -9.71 15.61
CA ALA A 92 19.40 -10.13 15.04
C ALA A 92 19.27 -11.30 14.07
N ASP A 93 18.18 -12.06 14.16
CA ASP A 93 18.04 -13.35 13.49
C ASP A 93 16.96 -13.40 12.40
N ASP A 94 16.23 -12.31 12.13
CA ASP A 94 15.11 -12.34 11.18
C ASP A 94 15.52 -12.71 9.74
N LEU A 95 16.74 -12.37 9.33
CA LEU A 95 17.34 -12.83 8.08
C LEU A 95 17.62 -14.35 8.10
N PHE A 96 17.71 -14.93 9.29
CA PHE A 96 17.96 -16.37 9.51
C PHE A 96 16.76 -17.09 10.13
N ASN A 97 15.58 -16.45 10.09
CA ASN A 97 14.36 -17.10 10.56
C ASN A 97 14.18 -18.44 9.81
N ILE A 98 13.86 -19.49 10.57
CA ILE A 98 13.62 -20.84 10.05
C ILE A 98 12.68 -20.82 8.83
N ARG A 99 11.67 -19.95 8.81
CA ARG A 99 10.75 -19.78 7.68
C ARG A 99 11.46 -19.27 6.42
N TYR A 100 12.34 -18.29 6.56
CA TYR A 100 13.12 -17.76 5.45
C TYR A 100 14.11 -18.79 4.92
N GLN A 101 14.75 -19.55 5.80
CA GLN A 101 15.67 -20.61 5.42
C GLN A 101 14.95 -21.80 4.77
N ILE A 102 13.77 -22.18 5.26
CA ILE A 102 12.93 -23.19 4.62
C ILE A 102 12.53 -22.72 3.21
N ALA A 103 12.04 -21.49 3.07
CA ALA A 103 11.68 -20.92 1.78
C ALA A 103 12.87 -20.85 0.81
N LEU A 104 14.06 -20.48 1.28
CA LEU A 104 15.29 -20.48 0.48
C LEU A 104 15.71 -21.89 0.08
N ASN A 105 15.64 -22.84 1.00
CA ASN A 105 16.03 -24.22 0.73
C ASN A 105 15.10 -24.87 -0.31
N ASP A 106 13.82 -24.58 -0.23
CA ASP A 106 12.82 -25.02 -1.21
C ASP A 106 13.04 -24.35 -2.58
N LEU A 107 13.45 -23.10 -2.61
CA LEU A 107 13.83 -22.39 -3.85
C LEU A 107 15.05 -23.04 -4.53
N TYR A 108 16.04 -23.49 -3.74
CA TYR A 108 17.21 -24.21 -4.27
C TYR A 108 16.85 -25.61 -4.77
N SER A 109 15.91 -26.28 -4.13
CA SER A 109 15.44 -27.62 -4.55
C SER A 109 14.59 -27.59 -5.81
N LEU A 110 14.02 -26.42 -6.15
CA LEU A 110 13.12 -26.22 -7.30
C LEU A 110 13.82 -26.09 -8.65
N THR A 111 15.14 -25.96 -8.69
CA THR A 111 15.88 -25.79 -9.95
C THR A 111 15.79 -27.01 -10.90
N SER A 112 15.28 -28.13 -10.44
CA SER A 112 15.20 -29.38 -11.23
C SER A 112 13.82 -30.02 -11.30
N VAL A 113 12.76 -29.45 -10.70
CA VAL A 113 11.46 -30.10 -10.56
C VAL A 113 10.28 -29.19 -10.92
N SER A 114 9.18 -29.79 -11.36
CA SER A 114 7.90 -29.19 -11.67
C SER A 114 7.46 -28.08 -10.69
N MET A 115 6.80 -27.03 -11.20
CA MET A 115 6.21 -25.93 -10.40
C MET A 115 5.17 -26.38 -9.35
N ILE A 116 4.64 -27.60 -9.48
CA ILE A 116 3.61 -28.14 -8.59
C ILE A 116 4.07 -28.24 -7.13
N PRO A 117 5.24 -28.78 -6.80
CA PRO A 117 5.75 -28.79 -5.44
C PRO A 117 5.93 -27.40 -4.83
N TYR A 118 6.28 -26.42 -5.64
CA TYR A 118 6.41 -25.04 -5.18
C TYR A 118 5.07 -24.49 -4.67
N TYR A 119 4.02 -24.62 -5.47
CA TYR A 119 2.68 -24.17 -5.05
C TYR A 119 2.19 -24.90 -3.81
N MET A 120 2.38 -26.21 -3.74
CA MET A 120 2.02 -27.01 -2.56
C MET A 120 2.77 -26.54 -1.30
N THR A 121 4.07 -26.29 -1.42
CA THR A 121 4.88 -25.80 -0.30
C THR A 121 4.43 -24.42 0.14
N MET A 122 4.15 -23.50 -0.79
CA MET A 122 3.66 -22.16 -0.48
C MET A 122 2.28 -22.19 0.20
N GLU A 123 1.38 -23.07 -0.23
CA GLU A 123 0.10 -23.26 0.42
C GLU A 123 0.24 -23.81 1.84
N HIS A 124 1.12 -24.80 2.05
CA HIS A 124 1.39 -25.34 3.37
C HIS A 124 2.04 -24.30 4.30
N LEU A 125 2.99 -23.51 3.81
CA LEU A 125 3.59 -22.41 4.59
C LEU A 125 2.56 -21.34 4.94
N SER A 126 1.67 -21.00 4.01
CA SER A 126 0.58 -20.07 4.26
C SER A 126 -0.37 -20.59 5.33
N LEU A 127 -0.75 -21.87 5.25
CA LEU A 127 -1.60 -22.52 6.23
C LEU A 127 -0.94 -22.58 7.62
N ILE A 128 0.33 -22.96 7.69
CA ILE A 128 1.08 -23.00 8.94
C ILE A 128 1.18 -21.60 9.55
N ASN A 129 1.44 -20.59 8.71
CA ASN A 129 1.49 -19.19 9.16
C ASN A 129 0.14 -18.73 9.71
N GLU A 130 -0.94 -19.06 9.04
CA GLU A 130 -2.32 -18.72 9.48
C GLU A 130 -2.69 -19.44 10.80
N MET A 131 -2.26 -20.68 10.99
CA MET A 131 -2.51 -21.44 12.22
C MET A 131 -1.66 -21.00 13.42
N LEU A 132 -0.41 -20.59 13.18
CA LEU A 132 0.51 -20.23 14.24
C LEU A 132 0.45 -18.74 14.64
N VAL A 133 0.28 -17.85 13.66
CA VAL A 133 0.31 -16.40 13.87
C VAL A 133 -1.09 -15.80 13.79
N GLY A 134 -1.98 -16.45 13.03
CA GLY A 134 -3.30 -15.91 12.69
C GLY A 134 -3.18 -14.73 11.71
N LYS A 135 -4.29 -14.40 11.07
CA LYS A 135 -4.44 -13.16 10.34
C LYS A 135 -4.84 -12.06 11.30
N GLN A 136 -4.05 -11.00 11.37
CA GLN A 136 -4.46 -9.79 12.08
C GLN A 136 -5.63 -9.15 11.33
N PRO A 137 -6.84 -9.08 11.93
CA PRO A 137 -7.96 -8.43 11.28
C PRO A 137 -7.69 -6.93 11.18
N ILE A 138 -7.80 -6.42 9.97
CA ILE A 138 -7.63 -5.00 9.68
C ILE A 138 -8.92 -4.43 9.09
N ARG A 139 -9.18 -3.17 9.39
CA ARG A 139 -10.27 -2.41 8.80
C ARG A 139 -9.80 -1.02 8.44
N TYR A 140 -9.79 -0.71 7.16
CA TYR A 140 -9.42 0.60 6.65
C TYR A 140 -10.66 1.44 6.34
N ASN A 141 -10.68 2.67 6.85
CA ASN A 141 -11.70 3.65 6.52
C ASN A 141 -11.07 4.76 5.66
N ARG A 142 -11.34 4.70 4.35
CA ARG A 142 -10.81 5.67 3.36
C ARG A 142 -11.26 7.11 3.63
N HIS A 143 -12.49 7.31 4.13
CA HIS A 143 -13.01 8.67 4.36
C HIS A 143 -12.32 9.41 5.51
N GLN A 144 -11.76 8.66 6.46
CA GLN A 144 -11.05 9.20 7.61
C GLN A 144 -9.56 8.91 7.57
N ASN A 145 -9.08 8.19 6.56
CA ASN A 145 -7.71 7.70 6.42
C ASN A 145 -7.20 6.94 7.66
N LYS A 146 -8.11 6.18 8.29
CA LYS A 146 -7.82 5.46 9.52
C LYS A 146 -7.78 3.96 9.29
N LEU A 147 -6.69 3.37 9.71
CA LEU A 147 -6.50 1.92 9.73
C LEU A 147 -6.68 1.41 11.16
N TYR A 148 -7.76 0.66 11.38
CA TYR A 148 -8.01 -0.04 12.62
C TYR A 148 -7.39 -1.42 12.56
N VAL A 149 -6.65 -1.76 13.60
CA VAL A 149 -5.98 -3.06 13.73
C VAL A 149 -6.41 -3.67 15.05
N ASP A 150 -6.92 -4.89 14.98
CA ASP A 150 -7.32 -5.65 16.16
C ASP A 150 -6.11 -6.41 16.71
N MET A 151 -5.35 -5.74 17.56
CA MET A 151 -4.16 -6.27 18.21
C MET A 151 -4.03 -5.72 19.62
N ASP A 152 -3.18 -6.33 20.43
CA ASP A 152 -2.84 -5.78 21.73
C ASP A 152 -1.86 -4.61 21.59
N TRP A 153 -2.37 -3.40 21.57
CA TRP A 153 -1.58 -2.18 21.47
C TRP A 153 -0.62 -1.94 22.65
N ASN A 154 -0.80 -2.64 23.78
CA ASN A 154 0.10 -2.52 24.91
C ASN A 154 1.35 -3.39 24.75
N ALA A 155 1.26 -4.45 23.97
CA ALA A 155 2.38 -5.33 23.68
C ALA A 155 3.42 -4.69 22.75
N ILE A 156 3.01 -3.69 21.94
CA ILE A 156 3.89 -3.02 21.01
C ILE A 156 4.70 -1.94 21.72
N GLN A 157 6.01 -1.92 21.47
CA GLN A 157 6.86 -0.86 22.00
C GLN A 157 6.66 0.45 21.23
N LEU A 158 6.82 1.57 21.93
CA LEU A 158 6.82 2.88 21.28
C LEU A 158 8.03 2.99 20.34
N ASN A 159 7.83 3.65 19.21
CA ASN A 159 8.81 3.82 18.15
C ASN A 159 9.15 2.54 17.34
N GLU A 160 8.43 1.45 17.54
CA GLU A 160 8.50 0.31 16.61
C GLU A 160 7.86 0.65 15.27
N TYR A 161 8.22 -0.14 14.26
CA TYR A 161 7.71 0.05 12.92
C TYR A 161 6.75 -1.07 12.55
N ILE A 162 5.62 -0.66 11.99
CA ILE A 162 4.64 -1.56 11.36
C ILE A 162 4.75 -1.40 9.86
N LEU A 163 4.75 -2.51 9.14
CA LEU A 163 4.66 -2.53 7.68
C LEU A 163 3.24 -2.84 7.28
N VAL A 164 2.65 -1.94 6.50
CA VAL A 164 1.31 -2.09 5.95
C VAL A 164 1.42 -2.26 4.44
N GLN A 165 0.90 -3.35 3.92
CA GLN A 165 0.73 -3.52 2.48
C GLN A 165 -0.49 -2.72 2.04
N ALA A 166 -0.27 -1.74 1.17
CA ALA A 166 -1.29 -0.78 0.78
C ALA A 166 -1.22 -0.48 -0.72
N TYR A 167 -2.30 0.10 -1.24
CA TYR A 167 -2.35 0.67 -2.58
C TYR A 167 -2.28 2.18 -2.48
N GLU A 168 -1.37 2.77 -3.25
CA GLU A 168 -1.10 4.20 -3.37
C GLU A 168 -1.46 4.70 -4.76
N VAL A 169 -1.90 5.96 -4.83
CA VAL A 169 -2.16 6.71 -6.08
C VAL A 169 -1.19 7.85 -6.27
#